data_dae52adf0bca945f2b5c4959c0a9f506
#
_entry.id   dae52adf0bca945f2b5c4959c0a9f506
#
_cell.length_a   1.000
_cell.length_b   1.000
_cell.length_c   1.000
_cell.angle_alpha   90.00
_cell.angle_beta   90.00
_cell.angle_gamma   90.00
#
_symmetry.space_group_name_H-M   'P 1'
#
loop_
_entity.id
_entity.type
_entity.pdbx_description
1 polymer ?
#
loop_
_entity_poly.entity_id
_entity_poly.type
_entity_poly.pdbx_seq_one_letter_code
_entity_poly.pdbx_strand_id
1 'polypeptide(L)'
;TTMVNLSVSSGGQDIKLQSMVLELADVASYALDEAQMSGVDYGLLLREEPQGGETVYSFRWLERQIDGWAEPASGAEIFAPQQLPLGVALELELEDTPMVELTLDDDLEDEDRIQPQVVFYSSGETTVGSINVRDEASGDLLWRIEWDLLGRFELLRRGQIEEED
;
A
#
# COMPACT_ATOMS: atom_id res chain seq x y z
N THR A 1 0.04 -18.77 30.68
CA THR A 1 -0.91 -17.68 30.60
C THR A 1 -0.43 -16.54 29.72
N THR A 2 0.87 -16.17 29.81
CA THR A 2 1.46 -15.13 28.95
C THR A 2 1.42 -15.54 27.47
N MET A 3 1.63 -16.81 27.20
CA MET A 3 1.61 -17.32 25.81
C MET A 3 0.22 -17.25 25.19
N VAL A 4 -0.82 -17.48 25.99
CA VAL A 4 -2.21 -17.40 25.50
C VAL A 4 -2.55 -15.96 25.12
N ASN A 5 -2.14 -14.99 25.94
CA ASN A 5 -2.37 -13.58 25.66
C ASN A 5 -1.64 -13.10 24.40
N LEU A 6 -0.39 -13.57 24.21
CA LEU A 6 0.38 -13.25 23.01
C LEU A 6 -0.28 -13.82 21.74
N SER A 7 -0.80 -15.05 21.83
CA SER A 7 -1.50 -15.69 20.71
C SER A 7 -2.74 -14.91 20.32
N VAL A 8 -3.52 -14.45 21.29
CA VAL A 8 -4.73 -13.67 21.04
C VAL A 8 -4.38 -12.32 20.41
N SER A 9 -3.35 -11.64 20.93
CA SER A 9 -2.89 -10.38 20.36
C SER A 9 -2.42 -10.55 18.91
N SER A 10 -1.61 -11.57 18.66
CA SER A 10 -1.11 -11.87 17.31
C SER A 10 -2.26 -12.21 16.37
N GLY A 11 -3.24 -12.99 16.82
CA GLY A 11 -4.41 -13.33 16.01
C GLY A 11 -5.23 -12.13 15.63
N GLY A 12 -5.46 -11.20 16.56
CA GLY A 12 -6.19 -9.97 16.30
C GLY A 12 -5.47 -9.06 15.32
N GLN A 13 -4.16 -8.96 15.47
CA GLN A 13 -3.33 -8.15 14.57
C GLN A 13 -3.29 -8.75 13.16
N ASP A 14 -3.21 -10.07 13.06
CA ASP A 14 -3.21 -10.79 11.79
C ASP A 14 -4.52 -10.60 11.03
N ILE A 15 -5.65 -10.63 11.74
CA ILE A 15 -6.97 -10.42 11.15
C ILE A 15 -7.08 -8.99 10.62
N LYS A 16 -6.63 -8.02 11.40
CA LYS A 16 -6.65 -6.61 11.00
C LYS A 16 -5.78 -6.39 9.78
N LEU A 17 -4.59 -6.97 9.76
CA LEU A 17 -3.66 -6.85 8.65
C LEU A 17 -4.23 -7.50 7.38
N GLN A 18 -4.84 -8.67 7.52
CA GLN A 18 -5.50 -9.35 6.40
C GLN A 18 -6.59 -8.48 5.80
N SER A 19 -7.41 -7.85 6.65
CA SER A 19 -8.47 -6.95 6.20
C SER A 19 -7.89 -5.77 5.42
N MET A 20 -6.79 -5.20 5.90
CA MET A 20 -6.14 -4.08 5.25
C MET A 20 -5.58 -4.47 3.88
N VAL A 21 -4.97 -5.64 3.78
CA VAL A 21 -4.40 -6.15 2.53
C VAL A 21 -5.50 -6.40 1.49
N LEU A 22 -6.59 -7.03 1.91
CA LEU A 22 -7.74 -7.26 1.03
C LEU A 22 -8.37 -5.95 0.57
N GLU A 23 -8.54 -5.02 1.48
CA GLU A 23 -9.11 -3.71 1.17
C GLU A 23 -8.22 -2.93 0.20
N LEU A 24 -6.91 -2.99 0.39
CA LEU A 24 -5.95 -2.33 -0.51
C LEU A 24 -6.14 -2.83 -1.96
N ALA A 25 -6.23 -4.13 -2.14
CA ALA A 25 -6.42 -4.72 -3.47
C ALA A 25 -7.77 -4.32 -4.06
N ASP A 26 -8.83 -4.33 -3.26
CA ASP A 26 -10.18 -3.96 -3.70
C ASP A 26 -10.23 -2.48 -4.12
N VAL A 27 -9.63 -1.60 -3.32
CA VAL A 27 -9.61 -0.17 -3.63
C VAL A 27 -8.74 0.10 -4.85
N ALA A 28 -7.63 -0.63 -5.02
CA ALA A 28 -6.78 -0.50 -6.20
C ALA A 28 -7.54 -0.87 -7.46
N SER A 29 -8.32 -1.96 -7.43
CA SER A 29 -9.16 -2.35 -8.56
C SER A 29 -10.21 -1.29 -8.87
N TYR A 30 -10.82 -0.73 -7.84
CA TYR A 30 -11.79 0.35 -7.97
C TYR A 30 -11.14 1.60 -8.58
N ALA A 31 -9.93 1.94 -8.14
CA ALA A 31 -9.20 3.10 -8.66
C ALA A 31 -8.91 2.95 -10.15
N LEU A 32 -8.52 1.75 -10.58
CA LEU A 32 -8.25 1.49 -11.99
C LEU A 32 -9.53 1.60 -12.82
N ASP A 33 -10.64 1.07 -12.33
CA ASP A 33 -11.94 1.18 -13.00
C ASP A 33 -12.36 2.65 -13.11
N GLU A 34 -12.22 3.41 -12.03
CA GLU A 34 -12.53 4.84 -12.03
C GLU A 34 -11.64 5.62 -13.00
N ALA A 35 -10.35 5.28 -13.05
CA ALA A 35 -9.42 5.91 -13.98
C ALA A 35 -9.88 5.73 -15.42
N GLN A 36 -10.28 4.50 -15.77
CA GLN A 36 -10.77 4.20 -17.10
C GLN A 36 -12.08 4.92 -17.43
N MET A 37 -12.98 5.00 -16.46
CA MET A 37 -14.29 5.63 -16.66
C MET A 37 -14.22 7.15 -16.73
N SER A 38 -13.38 7.75 -15.89
CA SER A 38 -13.28 9.22 -15.80
C SER A 38 -12.22 9.82 -16.71
N GLY A 39 -11.29 9.02 -17.21
CA GLY A 39 -10.17 9.50 -17.99
C GLY A 39 -9.10 10.20 -17.16
N VAL A 40 -9.09 9.97 -15.84
CA VAL A 40 -8.17 10.59 -14.89
C VAL A 40 -7.33 9.51 -14.23
N ASP A 41 -6.02 9.70 -14.16
CA ASP A 41 -5.13 8.74 -13.50
C ASP A 41 -5.27 8.82 -11.98
N TYR A 42 -5.15 7.67 -11.31
CA TYR A 42 -5.12 7.58 -9.85
C TYR A 42 -3.76 7.07 -9.40
N GLY A 43 -3.42 7.29 -8.16
CA GLY A 43 -2.14 6.87 -7.63
C GLY A 43 -2.21 6.38 -6.20
N LEU A 44 -1.27 5.51 -5.86
CA LEU A 44 -1.09 5.01 -4.49
C LEU A 44 0.24 5.53 -3.96
N LEU A 45 0.19 6.21 -2.83
CA LEU A 45 1.36 6.79 -2.18
C LEU A 45 1.63 6.06 -0.88
N LEU A 46 2.78 5.39 -0.80
CA LEU A 46 3.25 4.73 0.42
C LEU A 46 4.18 5.67 1.17
N ARG A 47 4.02 5.73 2.48
CA ARG A 47 4.74 6.64 3.35
C ARG A 47 5.32 5.94 4.55
N GLU A 48 6.43 6.46 5.04
CA GLU A 48 6.95 6.09 6.35
C GLU A 48 7.11 7.36 7.18
N GLU A 49 6.81 7.26 8.46
CA GLU A 49 6.82 8.41 9.37
C GLU A 49 7.44 8.00 10.70
N PRO A 50 8.48 8.71 11.16
CA PRO A 50 9.03 8.44 12.49
C PRO A 50 8.10 8.98 13.57
N GLN A 51 7.76 8.12 14.53
CA GLN A 51 6.92 8.49 15.68
C GLN A 51 7.51 7.90 16.94
N GLY A 52 8.04 8.75 17.81
CA GLY A 52 8.52 8.34 19.13
C GLY A 52 9.55 7.22 19.13
N GLY A 53 10.50 7.25 18.20
CA GLY A 53 11.54 6.23 18.08
C GLY A 53 11.15 5.02 17.24
N GLU A 54 9.90 4.96 16.80
CA GLU A 54 9.41 3.90 15.93
C GLU A 54 9.05 4.48 14.57
N THR A 55 8.97 3.62 13.56
CA THR A 55 8.55 4.02 12.22
C THR A 55 7.16 3.49 11.96
N VAL A 56 6.26 4.37 11.55
CA VAL A 56 4.88 4.01 11.21
C VAL A 56 4.73 4.09 9.69
N TYR A 57 4.15 3.08 9.11
CA TYR A 57 3.91 3.01 7.67
C TYR A 57 2.44 3.26 7.37
N SER A 58 2.18 3.96 6.28
CA SER A 58 0.83 4.30 5.88
C SER A 58 0.75 4.40 4.36
N PHE A 59 -0.45 4.45 3.85
CA PHE A 59 -0.66 4.71 2.43
C PHE A 59 -1.90 5.57 2.23
N ARG A 60 -1.91 6.30 1.12
CA ARG A 60 -3.06 7.09 0.73
C ARG A 60 -3.21 7.10 -0.79
N TRP A 61 -4.38 7.48 -1.24
CA TRP A 61 -4.75 7.51 -2.65
C TRP A 61 -4.73 8.93 -3.17
N LEU A 62 -4.33 9.09 -4.42
CA LEU A 62 -4.24 10.39 -5.07
C LEU A 62 -4.94 10.34 -6.42
N GLU A 63 -5.41 11.51 -6.85
CA GLU A 63 -6.02 11.70 -8.16
C GLU A 63 -5.21 12.74 -8.90
N ARG A 64 -4.92 12.48 -10.18
CA ARG A 64 -4.15 13.41 -10.98
C ARG A 64 -5.02 14.60 -11.39
N GLN A 65 -4.49 15.79 -11.14
CA GLN A 65 -5.13 17.04 -11.48
C GLN A 65 -4.22 17.88 -12.38
N ILE A 66 -4.72 19.00 -12.88
CA ILE A 66 -3.96 19.85 -13.79
C ILE A 66 -2.61 20.28 -13.19
N ASP A 67 -2.62 20.62 -11.91
CA ASP A 67 -1.43 21.13 -11.21
C ASP A 67 -0.61 20.05 -10.49
N GLY A 68 -0.97 18.79 -10.62
CA GLY A 68 -0.27 17.70 -9.95
C GLY A 68 -1.22 16.69 -9.34
N TRP A 69 -0.81 16.09 -8.24
CA TRP A 69 -1.57 15.05 -7.56
C TRP A 69 -2.23 15.60 -6.30
N ALA A 70 -3.48 15.21 -6.06
CA ALA A 70 -4.24 15.68 -4.89
C ALA A 70 -5.15 14.56 -4.38
N GLU A 71 -5.80 14.79 -3.24
CA GLU A 71 -6.78 13.85 -2.73
C GLU A 71 -7.91 13.67 -3.75
N PRO A 72 -8.44 12.44 -3.91
CA PRO A 72 -9.54 12.21 -4.84
C PRO A 72 -10.73 13.14 -4.56
N ALA A 73 -11.27 13.74 -5.60
CA ALA A 73 -12.38 14.69 -5.48
C ALA A 73 -13.68 14.02 -5.03
N SER A 74 -13.82 12.71 -5.29
CA SER A 74 -14.99 11.93 -4.89
C SER A 74 -14.53 10.58 -4.33
N GLY A 75 -15.44 9.88 -3.64
CA GLY A 75 -15.10 8.59 -3.05
C GLY A 75 -14.25 8.68 -1.80
N ALA A 76 -14.37 9.76 -1.04
CA ALA A 76 -13.56 9.99 0.15
C ALA A 76 -13.57 8.82 1.14
N GLU A 77 -14.68 8.12 1.27
CA GLU A 77 -14.79 6.97 2.17
C GLU A 77 -14.00 5.77 1.65
N ILE A 78 -14.01 5.57 0.32
CA ILE A 78 -13.29 4.46 -0.32
C ILE A 78 -11.80 4.73 -0.32
N PHE A 79 -11.40 5.97 -0.60
CA PHE A 79 -10.01 6.38 -0.70
C PHE A 79 -9.43 6.95 0.59
N ALA A 80 -9.99 6.58 1.74
CA ALA A 80 -9.51 7.06 3.03
C ALA A 80 -8.06 6.60 3.28
N PRO A 81 -7.19 7.48 3.80
CA PRO A 81 -5.83 7.08 4.16
C PRO A 81 -5.84 5.99 5.23
N GLN A 82 -4.88 5.07 5.15
CA GLN A 82 -4.77 3.95 6.07
C GLN A 82 -3.39 3.93 6.71
N GLN A 83 -3.36 3.63 8.00
CA GLN A 83 -2.11 3.47 8.74
C GLN A 83 -1.99 2.01 9.16
N LEU A 84 -0.82 1.43 8.94
CA LEU A 84 -0.55 0.06 9.33
C LEU A 84 -0.34 -0.05 10.85
N PRO A 85 -0.59 -1.22 11.44
CA PRO A 85 -0.29 -1.43 12.85
C PRO A 85 1.19 -1.19 13.14
N LEU A 86 1.50 -0.78 14.36
CA LEU A 86 2.88 -0.63 14.80
C LEU A 86 3.62 -1.95 14.66
N GLY A 87 4.87 -1.89 14.25
CA GLY A 87 5.69 -3.08 14.06
C GLY A 87 5.52 -3.75 12.71
N VAL A 88 4.70 -3.18 11.83
CA VAL A 88 4.50 -3.70 10.47
C VAL A 88 5.12 -2.70 9.49
N ALA A 89 6.00 -3.21 8.63
CA ALA A 89 6.72 -2.40 7.64
C ALA A 89 6.27 -2.73 6.23
N LEU A 90 6.34 -1.74 5.35
CA LEU A 90 6.06 -1.90 3.92
C LEU A 90 7.33 -1.72 3.11
N GLU A 91 7.52 -2.57 2.12
CA GLU A 91 8.57 -2.41 1.12
C GLU A 91 7.93 -2.45 -0.25
N LEU A 92 8.33 -1.53 -1.11
CA LEU A 92 7.81 -1.46 -2.47
C LEU A 92 8.89 -1.85 -3.46
N GLU A 93 8.56 -2.77 -4.35
CA GLU A 93 9.42 -3.17 -5.45
C GLU A 93 8.67 -2.89 -6.75
N LEU A 94 9.26 -2.11 -7.63
CA LEU A 94 8.72 -1.86 -8.96
C LEU A 94 9.58 -2.55 -9.99
N GLU A 95 9.00 -2.89 -11.12
CA GLU A 95 9.70 -3.61 -12.19
C GLU A 95 11.01 -2.93 -12.59
N ASP A 96 10.99 -1.60 -12.67
CA ASP A 96 12.17 -0.82 -13.06
C ASP A 96 13.01 -0.34 -11.88
N THR A 97 12.52 -0.48 -10.67
CA THR A 97 13.18 0.02 -9.46
C THR A 97 12.97 -0.96 -8.30
N PRO A 98 13.89 -1.94 -8.15
CA PRO A 98 13.68 -3.00 -7.14
C PRO A 98 13.59 -2.54 -5.69
N MET A 99 14.19 -1.40 -5.37
CA MET A 99 14.14 -0.85 -4.01
C MET A 99 13.68 0.59 -4.10
N VAL A 100 12.39 0.81 -3.91
CA VAL A 100 11.80 2.14 -3.98
C VAL A 100 11.78 2.78 -2.60
N GLU A 101 12.29 4.00 -2.51
CA GLU A 101 12.23 4.76 -1.26
C GLU A 101 10.80 5.24 -1.04
N LEU A 102 10.30 5.04 0.18
CA LEU A 102 8.97 5.52 0.53
C LEU A 102 9.02 7.01 0.85
N THR A 103 7.90 7.68 0.60
CA THR A 103 7.79 9.11 0.85
C THR A 103 7.87 9.40 2.34
N LEU A 104 8.79 10.28 2.74
CA LEU A 104 8.89 10.74 4.11
C LEU A 104 7.90 11.89 4.35
N ASP A 105 7.53 12.07 5.61
CA ASP A 105 6.56 13.10 5.99
C ASP A 105 7.01 14.51 5.58
N ASP A 106 8.30 14.78 5.66
CA ASP A 106 8.86 16.09 5.29
C ASP A 106 8.64 16.42 3.81
N ASP A 107 8.57 15.41 2.96
CA ASP A 107 8.35 15.59 1.52
C ASP A 107 6.93 16.02 1.21
N LEU A 108 6.00 15.85 2.16
CA LEU A 108 4.59 16.21 1.98
C LEU A 108 4.31 17.69 2.22
N GLU A 109 5.25 18.41 2.77
CA GLU A 109 5.11 19.86 2.99
C GLU A 109 5.11 20.62 1.66
N ASP A 110 5.72 20.05 0.64
CA ASP A 110 5.75 20.63 -0.70
C ASP A 110 4.75 19.85 -1.59
N GLU A 111 3.51 20.31 -1.61
CA GLU A 111 2.42 19.68 -2.36
C GLU A 111 2.71 19.56 -3.85
N ASP A 112 3.52 20.45 -4.41
CA ASP A 112 3.87 20.44 -5.82
C ASP A 112 4.78 19.25 -6.19
N ARG A 113 5.40 18.63 -5.19
CA ARG A 113 6.33 17.51 -5.39
C ARG A 113 5.78 16.16 -5.02
N ILE A 114 4.56 16.10 -4.50
CA ILE A 114 3.95 14.83 -4.14
C ILE A 114 3.67 14.03 -5.41
N GLN A 115 4.26 12.85 -5.50
CA GLN A 115 4.02 11.91 -6.60
C GLN A 115 3.85 10.51 -6.05
N PRO A 116 2.79 9.81 -6.47
CA PRO A 116 2.61 8.42 -6.05
C PRO A 116 3.66 7.53 -6.69
N GLN A 117 4.09 6.50 -5.99
CA GLN A 117 5.02 5.52 -6.53
C GLN A 117 4.32 4.57 -7.50
N VAL A 118 3.03 4.32 -7.28
CA VAL A 118 2.23 3.41 -8.12
C VAL A 118 1.13 4.21 -8.80
N VAL A 119 1.02 4.10 -10.12
CA VAL A 119 0.02 4.83 -10.89
C VAL A 119 -0.94 3.86 -11.58
N PHE A 120 -2.22 4.17 -11.49
CA PHE A 120 -3.31 3.47 -12.16
C PHE A 120 -3.79 4.37 -13.29
N TYR A 121 -3.38 4.04 -14.51
CA TYR A 121 -3.59 4.90 -15.66
C TYR A 121 -4.99 4.77 -16.24
N SER A 122 -5.49 5.87 -16.79
CA SER A 122 -6.79 5.88 -17.46
C SER A 122 -6.82 4.97 -18.68
N SER A 123 -5.67 4.55 -19.18
CA SER A 123 -5.57 3.57 -20.26
C SER A 123 -5.91 2.14 -19.81
N GLY A 124 -6.00 1.89 -18.50
CA GLY A 124 -6.21 0.56 -17.94
C GLY A 124 -4.93 -0.15 -17.55
N GLU A 125 -3.79 0.52 -17.65
CA GLU A 125 -2.50 -0.04 -17.28
C GLU A 125 -2.07 0.47 -15.90
N THR A 126 -1.14 -0.24 -15.28
CA THR A 126 -0.60 0.14 -13.96
C THR A 126 0.92 0.12 -13.99
N THR A 127 1.52 0.84 -13.03
CA THR A 127 2.93 0.64 -12.70
C THR A 127 3.07 -0.74 -12.09
N VAL A 128 3.80 -1.64 -12.73
CA VAL A 128 3.93 -3.04 -12.29
C VAL A 128 4.88 -3.15 -11.10
N GLY A 129 4.48 -3.92 -10.10
CA GLY A 129 5.32 -4.13 -8.94
C GLY A 129 4.70 -5.03 -7.89
N SER A 130 5.27 -4.94 -6.68
CA SER A 130 4.79 -5.68 -5.53
C SER A 130 5.06 -4.91 -4.25
N ILE A 131 4.24 -5.19 -3.24
CA ILE A 131 4.43 -4.65 -1.90
C ILE A 131 4.65 -5.83 -0.97
N ASN A 132 5.76 -5.78 -0.21
CA ASN A 132 6.04 -6.75 0.84
C ASN A 132 5.62 -6.16 2.16
N VAL A 133 4.82 -6.91 2.92
CA VAL A 133 4.40 -6.52 4.27
C VAL A 133 5.17 -7.39 5.24
N ARG A 134 6.03 -6.76 6.05
CA ARG A 134 6.94 -7.47 6.94
C ARG A 134 6.72 -7.12 8.41
N ASP A 135 7.06 -8.07 9.26
CA ASP A 135 7.23 -7.80 10.68
C ASP A 135 8.55 -7.04 10.83
N GLU A 136 8.49 -5.82 11.36
CA GLU A 136 9.67 -4.96 11.47
C GLU A 136 10.74 -5.54 12.42
N ALA A 137 10.29 -6.17 13.49
CA ALA A 137 11.22 -6.73 14.50
C ALA A 137 11.95 -7.97 14.01
N SER A 138 11.25 -8.89 13.37
CA SER A 138 11.82 -10.17 12.91
C SER A 138 12.28 -10.15 11.45
N GLY A 139 11.73 -9.24 10.65
CA GLY A 139 11.95 -9.22 9.20
C GLY A 139 11.14 -10.25 8.45
N ASP A 140 10.26 -10.99 9.13
CA ASP A 140 9.45 -12.01 8.49
C ASP A 140 8.48 -11.40 7.50
N LEU A 141 8.36 -12.05 6.34
CA LEU A 141 7.40 -11.64 5.32
C LEU A 141 6.02 -12.16 5.72
N LEU A 142 5.08 -11.25 5.96
CA LEU A 142 3.72 -11.58 6.39
C LEU A 142 2.78 -11.70 5.20
N TRP A 143 2.88 -10.78 4.26
CA TRP A 143 2.08 -10.74 3.04
C TRP A 143 2.92 -10.22 1.88
N ARG A 144 2.60 -10.68 0.69
CA ARG A 144 3.13 -10.11 -0.55
C ARG A 144 1.95 -9.81 -1.46
N ILE A 145 1.90 -8.57 -1.92
CA ILE A 145 0.85 -8.09 -2.82
C ILE A 145 1.51 -7.84 -4.17
N GLU A 146 1.14 -8.61 -5.18
CA GLU A 146 1.69 -8.48 -6.52
C GLU A 146 0.60 -8.04 -7.48
N TRP A 147 0.96 -7.31 -8.52
CA TRP A 147 0.03 -6.96 -9.58
C TRP A 147 0.74 -6.87 -10.92
N ASP A 148 -0.02 -7.14 -11.97
CA ASP A 148 0.49 -7.06 -13.34
C ASP A 148 0.12 -5.74 -14.00
N LEU A 149 0.51 -5.59 -15.26
CA LEU A 149 0.28 -4.36 -16.02
C LEU A 149 -1.21 -4.00 -16.14
N LEU A 150 -2.09 -4.98 -16.11
CA LEU A 150 -3.53 -4.77 -16.21
C LEU A 150 -4.23 -4.62 -14.87
N GLY A 151 -3.46 -4.51 -13.79
CA GLY A 151 -4.00 -4.28 -12.46
C GLY A 151 -4.66 -5.49 -11.84
N ARG A 152 -4.23 -6.69 -12.21
CA ARG A 152 -4.71 -7.92 -11.58
C ARG A 152 -3.84 -8.22 -10.38
N PHE A 153 -4.46 -8.26 -9.21
CA PHE A 153 -3.78 -8.43 -7.94
C PHE A 153 -3.74 -9.88 -7.48
N GLU A 154 -2.62 -10.29 -6.95
CA GLU A 154 -2.45 -11.57 -6.29
C GLU A 154 -1.95 -11.31 -4.88
N LEU A 155 -2.65 -11.87 -3.90
CA LEU A 155 -2.32 -11.71 -2.48
C LEU A 155 -1.75 -13.01 -1.96
N LEU A 156 -0.50 -12.98 -1.54
CA LEU A 156 0.23 -14.17 -1.09
C LEU A 156 0.50 -14.07 0.41
N ARG A 157 -0.07 -15.01 1.17
CA ARG A 157 0.23 -15.14 2.59
C ARG A 157 1.58 -15.81 2.78
N ARG A 158 2.14 -15.69 3.97
CA ARG A 158 3.43 -16.28 4.34
C ARG A 158 3.61 -17.72 3.81
N GLY A 159 2.65 -18.61 4.08
CA GLY A 159 2.73 -20.00 3.67
C GLY A 159 2.70 -20.20 2.17
N GLN A 160 1.94 -19.37 1.46
CA GLN A 160 1.85 -19.44 0.00
C GLN A 160 3.14 -18.97 -0.66
N ILE A 161 3.82 -18.00 -0.04
CA ILE A 161 5.10 -17.51 -0.54
C ILE A 161 6.16 -18.59 -0.42
N GLU A 162 6.17 -19.33 0.67
CA GLU A 162 7.11 -20.41 0.92
C GLU A 162 6.91 -21.58 -0.07
N GLU A 163 5.68 -21.83 -0.48
CA GLU A 163 5.35 -22.90 -1.43
C GLU A 163 5.83 -22.61 -2.84
N GLU A 164 6.02 -21.36 -3.22
CA GLU A 164 6.49 -20.97 -4.55
C GLU A 164 8.01 -21.15 -4.71
N ASP A 165 8.73 -21.23 -3.63
CA ASP A 165 10.17 -21.45 -3.62
C ASP A 165 10.48 -22.96 -3.70
#